data_c1cb6250446639c26038ca96800fad7f
#
_entry.id   c1cb6250446639c26038ca96800fad7f
#
_cell.length_a   1.000
_cell.length_b   1.000
_cell.length_c   1.000
_cell.angle_alpha   90.00
_cell.angle_beta   90.00
_cell.angle_gamma   90.00
#
_symmetry.space_group_name_H-M   'P 1'
#
loop_
_entity.id
_entity.type
_entity.pdbx_description
1 polymer ?
#
loop_
_entity_poly.entity_id
_entity_poly.type
_entity_poly.pdbx_seq_one_letter_code
_entity_poly.pdbx_strand_id
1 'polypeptide(L)'
;MNILLREMPGRCFDVGIAEGHAVTFSAGLAAAGMVPFCNIYSSFMQRAYDNVIHDVAIQDLPVVMCLDRGGLVGEDGVTHHGVFDMAAFGAVPGLTIAAPMNEPELRNMMYTALGSGHPFMIRYPRGHGEGLPWRGEKFETLPVGRGRRLREGADVALLTVGAVG
;
A
#
# COMPACT_ATOMS: atom_id res chain seq x y z
N MET A 1 -5.02 12.28 6.24
CA MET A 1 -6.08 11.91 7.22
C MET A 1 -7.02 13.09 7.52
N ASN A 2 -6.54 14.24 7.99
CA ASN A 2 -7.39 15.37 8.42
C ASN A 2 -8.44 15.84 7.39
N ILE A 3 -8.13 15.80 6.10
CA ILE A 3 -9.07 16.19 5.04
C ILE A 3 -10.23 15.17 4.98
N LEU A 4 -9.92 13.88 4.95
CA LEU A 4 -10.95 12.82 4.89
C LEU A 4 -11.81 12.79 6.15
N LEU A 5 -11.21 12.95 7.33
CA LEU A 5 -11.96 13.04 8.60
C LEU A 5 -12.95 14.21 8.61
N ARG A 6 -12.62 15.33 7.98
CA ARG A 6 -13.50 16.49 7.86
C ARG A 6 -14.60 16.28 6.83
N GLU A 7 -14.25 15.75 5.65
CA GLU A 7 -15.18 15.61 4.52
C GLU A 7 -16.08 14.38 4.64
N MET A 8 -15.55 13.30 5.25
CA MET A 8 -16.25 12.01 5.38
C MET A 8 -16.05 11.38 6.78
N PRO A 9 -16.50 12.05 7.87
CA PRO A 9 -16.23 11.58 9.23
C PRO A 9 -16.76 10.18 9.52
N GLY A 10 -17.87 9.79 8.94
CA GLY A 10 -18.46 8.46 9.10
C GLY A 10 -17.75 7.32 8.36
N ARG A 11 -16.71 7.65 7.58
CA ARG A 11 -15.90 6.67 6.84
C ARG A 11 -14.44 6.65 7.25
N CYS A 12 -14.05 7.38 8.27
CA CYS A 12 -12.67 7.46 8.75
C CYS A 12 -12.63 7.09 10.21
N PHE A 13 -11.76 6.14 10.54
CA PHE A 13 -11.59 5.64 11.90
C PHE A 13 -10.13 5.84 12.31
N ASP A 14 -9.91 6.55 13.39
CA ASP A 14 -8.59 6.65 14.03
C ASP A 14 -8.56 5.64 15.18
N VAL A 15 -7.73 4.63 15.05
CA VAL A 15 -7.59 3.55 16.03
C VAL A 15 -6.41 3.77 16.97
N GLY A 16 -5.76 4.93 16.89
CA GLY A 16 -4.54 5.23 17.63
C GLY A 16 -3.33 4.43 17.13
N ILE A 17 -2.30 4.32 17.98
CA ILE A 17 -1.09 3.54 17.68
C ILE A 17 -1.34 2.08 18.06
N ALA A 18 -2.08 1.37 17.20
CA ALA A 18 -2.51 0.00 17.45
C ALA A 18 -2.60 -0.78 16.12
N GLU A 19 -1.45 -1.09 15.53
CA GLU A 19 -1.32 -1.62 14.17
C GLU A 19 -2.04 -2.97 14.00
N GLY A 20 -1.88 -3.90 14.93
CA GLY A 20 -2.59 -5.18 14.92
C GLY A 20 -4.11 -4.98 14.96
N HIS A 21 -4.60 -4.08 15.84
CA HIS A 21 -6.02 -3.75 15.88
C HIS A 21 -6.51 -3.11 14.57
N ALA A 22 -5.73 -2.22 13.96
CA ALA A 22 -6.09 -1.60 12.70
C ALA A 22 -6.30 -2.63 11.58
N VAL A 23 -5.44 -3.63 11.50
CA VAL A 23 -5.54 -4.71 10.51
C VAL A 23 -6.74 -5.62 10.79
N THR A 24 -6.90 -6.09 12.03
CA THR A 24 -8.05 -6.94 12.42
C THR A 24 -9.38 -6.21 12.25
N PHE A 25 -9.45 -4.92 12.62
CA PHE A 25 -10.65 -4.10 12.40
C PHE A 25 -10.95 -3.95 10.90
N SER A 26 -9.94 -3.72 10.08
CA SER A 26 -10.09 -3.66 8.63
C SER A 26 -10.58 -5.00 8.07
N ALA A 27 -10.06 -6.13 8.56
CA ALA A 27 -10.54 -7.46 8.17
C ALA A 27 -12.03 -7.64 8.50
N GLY A 28 -12.46 -7.20 9.68
CA GLY A 28 -13.87 -7.21 10.07
C GLY A 28 -14.77 -6.37 9.16
N LEU A 29 -14.31 -5.18 8.77
CA LEU A 29 -15.00 -4.34 7.79
C LEU A 29 -15.09 -5.02 6.42
N ALA A 30 -14.02 -5.67 5.97
CA ALA A 30 -13.99 -6.38 4.70
C ALA A 30 -14.92 -7.61 4.71
N ALA A 31 -14.95 -8.37 5.81
CA ALA A 31 -15.88 -9.47 6.01
C ALA A 31 -17.36 -9.02 5.99
N ALA A 32 -17.61 -7.76 6.36
CA ALA A 32 -18.94 -7.14 6.26
C ALA A 32 -19.25 -6.54 4.87
N GLY A 33 -18.42 -6.80 3.86
CA GLY A 33 -18.63 -6.38 2.47
C GLY A 33 -18.11 -4.98 2.12
N MET A 34 -17.27 -4.38 2.96
CA MET A 34 -16.59 -3.12 2.67
C MET A 34 -15.21 -3.35 2.06
N VAL A 35 -14.63 -2.31 1.46
CA VAL A 35 -13.23 -2.32 1.02
C VAL A 35 -12.46 -1.27 1.84
N PRO A 36 -11.90 -1.63 2.98
CA PRO A 36 -11.17 -0.70 3.83
C PRO A 36 -9.78 -0.39 3.30
N PHE A 37 -9.34 0.85 3.49
CA PHE A 37 -7.96 1.30 3.28
C PHE A 37 -7.28 1.46 4.64
N CYS A 38 -6.41 0.53 5.00
CA CYS A 38 -5.70 0.48 6.26
C CYS A 38 -4.34 1.16 6.12
N ASN A 39 -4.17 2.35 6.73
CA ASN A 39 -2.97 3.16 6.58
C ASN A 39 -2.05 3.00 7.80
N ILE A 40 -0.87 2.42 7.60
CA ILE A 40 0.14 2.19 8.64
C ILE A 40 1.52 2.47 8.04
N TYR A 41 2.47 2.95 8.85
CA TYR A 41 3.86 3.07 8.39
C TYR A 41 4.46 1.70 8.11
N SER A 42 5.24 1.58 7.05
CA SER A 42 5.87 0.33 6.62
C SER A 42 6.63 -0.36 7.77
N SER A 43 7.48 0.37 8.49
CA SER A 43 8.23 -0.18 9.63
C SER A 43 7.33 -0.64 10.78
N PHE A 44 6.18 -0.02 10.99
CA PHE A 44 5.25 -0.36 12.07
C PHE A 44 4.28 -1.48 11.68
N MET A 45 4.05 -1.71 10.39
CA MET A 45 3.26 -2.84 9.92
C MET A 45 3.85 -4.20 10.36
N GLN A 46 5.12 -4.25 10.70
CA GLN A 46 5.76 -5.44 11.28
C GLN A 46 5.05 -5.95 12.54
N ARG A 47 4.43 -5.04 13.34
CA ARG A 47 3.66 -5.41 14.54
C ARG A 47 2.34 -6.11 14.22
N ALA A 48 1.87 -6.00 12.98
CA ALA A 48 0.63 -6.60 12.52
C ALA A 48 0.85 -7.76 11.54
N TYR A 49 2.07 -8.33 11.48
CA TYR A 49 2.41 -9.38 10.54
C TYR A 49 1.49 -10.59 10.65
N ASP A 50 1.26 -11.05 11.87
CA ASP A 50 0.35 -12.16 12.17
C ASP A 50 -1.10 -11.83 11.77
N ASN A 51 -1.57 -10.63 12.09
CA ASN A 51 -2.92 -10.18 11.71
C ASN A 51 -3.12 -10.11 10.18
N VAL A 52 -2.08 -9.69 9.43
CA VAL A 52 -2.14 -9.72 7.96
C VAL A 52 -2.31 -11.14 7.44
N ILE A 53 -1.62 -12.12 8.03
CA ILE A 53 -1.72 -13.52 7.62
C ILE A 53 -3.08 -14.10 8.01
N HIS A 54 -3.42 -14.08 9.31
CA HIS A 54 -4.59 -14.81 9.84
C HIS A 54 -5.90 -14.09 9.56
N ASP A 55 -5.94 -12.76 9.74
CA ASP A 55 -7.20 -12.04 9.67
C ASP A 55 -7.54 -11.61 8.23
N VAL A 56 -6.53 -11.43 7.38
CA VAL A 56 -6.72 -10.92 6.01
C VAL A 56 -6.40 -11.96 4.94
N ALA A 57 -5.14 -12.44 4.88
CA ALA A 57 -4.68 -13.23 3.73
C ALA A 57 -5.29 -14.63 3.67
N ILE A 58 -5.35 -15.37 4.79
CA ILE A 58 -5.95 -16.71 4.84
C ILE A 58 -7.43 -16.67 4.47
N GLN A 59 -8.12 -15.57 4.79
CA GLN A 59 -9.54 -15.38 4.48
C GLN A 59 -9.78 -14.72 3.12
N ASP A 60 -8.72 -14.38 2.41
CA ASP A 60 -8.77 -13.68 1.10
C ASP A 60 -9.65 -12.41 1.11
N LEU A 61 -9.55 -11.61 2.18
CA LEU A 61 -10.37 -10.42 2.36
C LEU A 61 -9.82 -9.21 1.62
N PRO A 62 -10.65 -8.41 0.93
CA PRO A 62 -10.22 -7.26 0.14
C PRO A 62 -9.84 -6.05 1.00
N VAL A 63 -8.81 -6.19 1.80
CA VAL A 63 -8.21 -5.10 2.58
C VAL A 63 -7.10 -4.46 1.77
N VAL A 64 -7.16 -3.15 1.58
CA VAL A 64 -6.09 -2.37 0.94
C VAL A 64 -5.18 -1.78 2.02
N MET A 65 -4.01 -2.35 2.19
CA MET A 65 -3.00 -1.88 3.15
C MET A 65 -2.11 -0.82 2.50
N CYS A 66 -2.14 0.40 3.01
CA CYS A 66 -1.33 1.51 2.51
C CYS A 66 -0.15 1.72 3.45
N LEU A 67 1.05 1.35 2.98
CA LEU A 67 2.29 1.45 3.75
C LEU A 67 3.01 2.75 3.43
N ASP A 68 2.81 3.74 4.27
CA ASP A 68 3.58 4.99 4.23
C ASP A 68 5.01 4.74 4.72
N ARG A 69 5.95 5.54 4.26
CA ARG A 69 7.38 5.44 4.63
C ARG A 69 8.06 4.14 4.17
N GLY A 70 7.67 3.63 3.02
CA GLY A 70 8.38 2.54 2.36
C GLY A 70 9.79 2.97 1.92
N GLY A 71 10.82 2.22 2.28
CA GLY A 71 12.21 2.55 1.97
C GLY A 71 12.90 3.43 3.02
N LEU A 72 13.90 4.19 2.60
CA LEU A 72 14.65 5.11 3.48
C LEU A 72 13.86 6.40 3.70
N VAL A 73 13.81 6.88 4.92
CA VAL A 73 12.95 8.00 5.35
C VAL A 73 13.72 9.25 5.80
N GLY A 74 15.04 9.26 5.69
CA GLY A 74 15.88 10.42 6.00
C GLY A 74 15.79 10.85 7.47
N GLU A 75 15.25 12.04 7.71
CA GLU A 75 15.22 12.66 9.04
C GLU A 75 14.39 11.92 10.11
N ASP A 76 13.44 11.09 9.72
CA ASP A 76 12.68 10.26 10.68
C ASP A 76 13.57 9.20 11.35
N GLY A 77 14.72 8.92 10.78
CA GLY A 77 15.75 8.07 11.36
C GLY A 77 15.53 6.57 11.16
N VAL A 78 16.49 5.80 11.68
CA VAL A 78 16.60 4.35 11.46
C VAL A 78 15.37 3.56 11.94
N THR A 79 14.66 4.03 12.96
CA THR A 79 13.48 3.36 13.52
C THR A 79 12.27 3.41 12.58
N HIS A 80 12.31 4.25 11.56
CA HIS A 80 11.21 4.47 10.62
C HIS A 80 11.51 3.96 9.20
N HIS A 81 12.72 3.46 8.93
CA HIS A 81 13.04 2.90 7.62
C HIS A 81 12.16 1.68 7.30
N GLY A 82 11.39 1.78 6.22
CA GLY A 82 10.48 0.73 5.74
C GLY A 82 11.18 -0.17 4.73
N VAL A 83 12.22 -0.90 5.14
CA VAL A 83 13.07 -1.70 4.23
C VAL A 83 12.77 -3.19 4.26
N PHE A 84 11.96 -3.66 5.22
CA PHE A 84 11.68 -5.09 5.40
C PHE A 84 10.33 -5.53 4.85
N ASP A 85 9.45 -4.59 4.50
CA ASP A 85 8.07 -4.85 4.10
C ASP A 85 7.97 -5.84 2.91
N MET A 86 8.70 -5.61 1.83
CA MET A 86 8.66 -6.51 0.67
C MET A 86 9.16 -7.92 0.99
N ALA A 87 10.22 -8.05 1.80
CA ALA A 87 10.75 -9.35 2.19
C ALA A 87 9.80 -10.09 3.15
N ALA A 88 9.25 -9.37 4.13
CA ALA A 88 8.35 -9.94 5.12
C ALA A 88 7.01 -10.38 4.51
N PHE A 89 6.35 -9.48 3.79
CA PHE A 89 5.02 -9.74 3.24
C PHE A 89 5.03 -10.43 1.88
N GLY A 90 6.15 -10.41 1.17
CA GLY A 90 6.31 -11.14 -0.09
C GLY A 90 6.21 -12.66 0.01
N ALA A 91 6.35 -13.19 1.22
CA ALA A 91 6.15 -14.62 1.51
C ALA A 91 4.67 -14.99 1.77
N VAL A 92 3.77 -14.02 1.89
CA VAL A 92 2.36 -14.26 2.20
C VAL A 92 1.59 -14.60 0.93
N PRO A 93 1.05 -15.82 0.78
CA PRO A 93 0.32 -16.22 -0.42
C PRO A 93 -0.96 -15.38 -0.61
N GLY A 94 -1.30 -15.09 -1.86
CA GLY A 94 -2.51 -14.34 -2.20
C GLY A 94 -2.42 -12.83 -1.99
N LEU A 95 -1.37 -12.33 -1.34
CA LEU A 95 -1.17 -10.91 -1.13
C LEU A 95 -0.46 -10.26 -2.32
N THR A 96 -1.09 -9.27 -2.94
CA THR A 96 -0.45 -8.43 -3.95
C THR A 96 0.31 -7.29 -3.30
N ILE A 97 1.61 -7.14 -3.63
CA ILE A 97 2.42 -6.01 -3.18
C ILE A 97 2.77 -5.14 -4.38
N ALA A 98 2.49 -3.84 -4.28
CA ALA A 98 2.72 -2.86 -5.32
C ALA A 98 3.44 -1.62 -4.78
N ALA A 99 4.24 -0.98 -5.63
CA ALA A 99 4.93 0.26 -5.31
C ALA A 99 4.85 1.22 -6.50
N PRO A 100 4.19 2.38 -6.35
CA PRO A 100 4.05 3.36 -7.41
C PRO A 100 5.35 4.11 -7.66
N MET A 101 5.58 4.53 -8.89
CA MET A 101 6.68 5.41 -9.26
C MET A 101 6.37 6.89 -8.96
N ASN A 102 5.11 7.29 -9.08
CA ASN A 102 4.67 8.68 -8.96
C ASN A 102 3.21 8.77 -8.50
N GLU A 103 2.68 9.99 -8.37
CA GLU A 103 1.33 10.25 -7.86
C GLU A 103 0.20 9.71 -8.78
N PRO A 104 0.26 9.88 -10.12
CA PRO A 104 -0.73 9.26 -11.00
C PRO A 104 -0.79 7.74 -10.86
N GLU A 105 0.36 7.10 -10.75
CA GLU A 105 0.43 5.65 -10.59
C GLU A 105 -0.09 5.20 -9.22
N LEU A 106 0.23 5.93 -8.12
CA LEU A 106 -0.34 5.67 -6.80
C LEU A 106 -1.87 5.71 -6.84
N ARG A 107 -2.44 6.74 -7.46
CA ARG A 107 -3.89 6.88 -7.61
C ARG A 107 -4.49 5.68 -8.37
N ASN A 108 -3.87 5.28 -9.47
CA ASN A 108 -4.33 4.17 -10.29
C ASN A 108 -4.14 2.81 -9.59
N MET A 109 -3.08 2.64 -8.78
CA MET A 109 -2.91 1.48 -7.90
C MET A 109 -4.02 1.39 -6.84
N MET A 110 -4.36 2.50 -6.18
CA MET A 110 -5.48 2.54 -5.23
C MET A 110 -6.80 2.18 -5.90
N TYR A 111 -7.04 2.66 -7.11
CA TYR A 111 -8.23 2.32 -7.90
C TYR A 111 -8.23 0.84 -8.30
N THR A 112 -7.08 0.31 -8.70
CA THR A 112 -6.91 -1.12 -9.03
C THR A 112 -7.18 -1.99 -7.80
N ALA A 113 -6.62 -1.62 -6.66
CA ALA A 113 -6.80 -2.33 -5.39
C ALA A 113 -8.27 -2.34 -4.94
N LEU A 114 -8.98 -1.22 -5.11
CA LEU A 114 -10.42 -1.12 -4.80
C LEU A 114 -11.26 -2.17 -5.53
N GLY A 115 -10.88 -2.50 -6.77
CA GLY A 115 -11.58 -3.47 -7.61
C GLY A 115 -10.98 -4.88 -7.63
N SER A 116 -9.90 -5.14 -6.87
CA SER A 116 -9.19 -6.42 -6.94
C SER A 116 -9.98 -7.60 -6.36
N GLY A 117 -10.76 -7.36 -5.32
CA GLY A 117 -11.45 -8.42 -4.56
C GLY A 117 -10.53 -9.25 -3.64
N HIS A 118 -9.24 -8.96 -3.60
CA HIS A 118 -8.20 -9.69 -2.87
C HIS A 118 -7.34 -8.76 -2.01
N PRO A 119 -6.57 -9.29 -1.03
CA PRO A 119 -5.64 -8.50 -0.24
C PRO A 119 -4.63 -7.74 -1.10
N PHE A 120 -4.49 -6.46 -0.85
CA PHE A 120 -3.62 -5.60 -1.64
C PHE A 120 -2.79 -4.69 -0.74
N MET A 121 -1.49 -4.62 -0.96
CA MET A 121 -0.56 -3.79 -0.19
C MET A 121 0.13 -2.80 -1.13
N ILE A 122 -0.01 -1.51 -0.87
CA ILE A 122 0.62 -0.43 -1.63
C ILE A 122 1.64 0.25 -0.74
N ARG A 123 2.92 0.19 -1.10
CA ARG A 123 4.00 0.86 -0.37
C ARG A 123 4.50 2.08 -1.11
N TYR A 124 4.66 3.19 -0.43
CA TYR A 124 5.16 4.45 -1.02
C TYR A 124 6.09 5.18 -0.05
N PRO A 125 7.05 5.98 -0.57
CA PRO A 125 8.05 6.66 0.24
C PRO A 125 7.45 7.85 1.01
N ARG A 126 8.18 8.31 2.04
CA ARG A 126 7.99 9.61 2.66
C ARG A 126 8.56 10.70 1.75
N GLY A 127 7.84 11.78 1.54
CA GLY A 127 8.33 12.93 0.80
C GLY A 127 7.26 13.61 -0.04
N HIS A 128 7.73 14.51 -0.86
CA HIS A 128 6.91 15.12 -1.91
C HIS A 128 7.02 14.28 -3.17
N GLY A 129 5.93 14.19 -3.93
CA GLY A 129 5.95 13.58 -5.24
C GLY A 129 6.65 14.49 -6.27
N GLU A 130 6.66 14.04 -7.50
CA GLU A 130 7.25 14.78 -8.64
C GLU A 130 6.40 16.00 -9.06
N GLY A 131 5.19 16.14 -8.50
CA GLY A 131 4.25 17.18 -8.85
C GLY A 131 3.54 16.97 -10.17
N LEU A 132 3.47 15.73 -10.62
CA LEU A 132 2.77 15.39 -11.86
C LEU A 132 1.26 15.62 -11.73
N PRO A 133 0.58 16.07 -12.81
CA PRO A 133 -0.86 16.23 -12.80
C PRO A 133 -1.55 14.86 -12.63
N TRP A 134 -2.40 14.74 -11.63
CA TRP A 134 -3.14 13.50 -11.36
C TRP A 134 -4.64 13.77 -11.11
N ARG A 135 -5.01 15.02 -10.88
CA ARG A 135 -6.40 15.43 -10.64
C ARG A 135 -7.14 15.65 -11.95
N GLY A 136 -8.38 15.18 -12.03
CA GLY A 136 -9.23 15.37 -13.21
C GLY A 136 -9.02 14.37 -14.35
N GLU A 137 -8.01 13.52 -14.29
CA GLU A 137 -7.81 12.46 -15.25
C GLU A 137 -8.67 11.22 -14.93
N LYS A 138 -8.94 10.39 -15.93
CA LYS A 138 -9.63 9.12 -15.71
C LYS A 138 -8.80 8.19 -14.86
N PHE A 139 -9.47 7.39 -14.04
CA PHE A 139 -8.83 6.28 -13.35
C PHE A 139 -8.55 5.14 -14.33
N GLU A 140 -7.37 4.56 -14.22
CA GLU A 140 -6.96 3.41 -15.01
C GLU A 140 -6.66 2.23 -14.11
N THR A 141 -7.12 1.05 -14.50
CA THR A 141 -6.75 -0.20 -13.84
C THR A 141 -5.39 -0.65 -14.35
N LEU A 142 -4.47 -0.90 -13.42
CA LEU A 142 -3.13 -1.38 -13.73
C LEU A 142 -3.12 -2.92 -13.77
N PRO A 143 -2.39 -3.53 -14.72
CA PRO A 143 -2.29 -4.99 -14.81
C PRO A 143 -1.45 -5.54 -13.65
N VAL A 144 -2.07 -6.28 -12.75
CA VAL A 144 -1.39 -6.94 -11.63
C VAL A 144 -0.46 -8.04 -12.13
N GLY A 145 0.72 -8.16 -11.51
CA GLY A 145 1.72 -9.17 -11.86
C GLY A 145 2.50 -8.89 -13.16
N ARG A 146 2.38 -7.70 -13.72
CA ARG A 146 3.10 -7.30 -14.92
C ARG A 146 4.02 -6.12 -14.66
N GLY A 147 5.31 -6.30 -14.96
CA GLY A 147 6.25 -5.20 -15.08
C GLY A 147 6.10 -4.49 -16.44
N ARG A 148 6.60 -3.29 -16.52
CA ARG A 148 6.75 -2.58 -17.81
C ARG A 148 8.21 -2.26 -18.08
N ARG A 149 8.60 -2.33 -19.35
CA ARG A 149 9.93 -1.92 -19.77
C ARG A 149 9.96 -0.41 -19.92
N LEU A 150 10.79 0.25 -19.12
CA LEU A 150 10.96 1.70 -19.13
C LEU A 150 12.04 2.15 -20.11
N ARG A 151 13.06 1.30 -20.35
CA ARG A 151 14.20 1.60 -21.22
C ARG A 151 14.64 0.36 -21.98
N GLU A 152 15.04 0.54 -23.20
CA GLU A 152 15.66 -0.49 -24.01
C GLU A 152 17.14 -0.65 -23.65
N GLY A 153 17.67 -1.87 -23.79
CA GLY A 153 19.06 -2.23 -23.58
C GLY A 153 19.30 -3.68 -23.91
N ALA A 154 20.57 -4.08 -24.04
CA ALA A 154 20.97 -5.45 -24.39
C ALA A 154 21.94 -6.09 -23.41
N ASP A 155 22.71 -5.32 -22.66
CA ASP A 155 23.81 -5.83 -21.85
C ASP A 155 23.43 -6.14 -20.40
N VAL A 156 22.50 -5.35 -19.84
CA VAL A 156 22.09 -5.46 -18.42
C VAL A 156 20.60 -5.25 -18.29
N ALA A 157 19.92 -6.09 -17.47
CA ALA A 157 18.55 -5.88 -17.04
C ALA A 157 18.53 -5.32 -15.62
N LEU A 158 17.93 -4.14 -15.44
CA LEU A 158 17.65 -3.55 -14.13
C LEU A 158 16.17 -3.75 -13.81
N LEU A 159 15.90 -4.50 -12.72
CA LEU A 159 14.56 -4.67 -12.18
C LEU A 159 14.40 -3.71 -11.00
N THR A 160 13.50 -2.75 -11.14
CA THR A 160 13.28 -1.70 -10.15
C THR A 160 11.85 -1.72 -9.63
N VAL A 161 11.62 -1.19 -8.43
CA VAL A 161 10.31 -1.15 -7.79
C VAL A 161 10.08 0.21 -7.13
N GLY A 162 9.02 0.90 -7.55
CA GLY A 162 8.58 2.15 -6.95
C GLY A 162 9.39 3.38 -7.40
N ALA A 163 9.33 4.44 -6.59
CA ALA A 163 9.84 5.77 -6.94
C ALA A 163 11.37 5.90 -7.05
N VAL A 164 12.12 4.89 -6.64
CA VAL A 164 13.60 4.85 -6.77
C VAL A 164 14.08 3.99 -7.92
N GLY A 165 13.15 3.54 -8.75
CA GLY A 165 13.38 2.67 -9.91
C GLY A 165 13.85 3.38 -11.16
#